data_0c9bd68057d1e591dae246a4a70b9c92
#
_entry.id   0c9bd68057d1e591dae246a4a70b9c92
#
_cell.length_a   1.000
_cell.length_b   1.000
_cell.length_c   1.000
_cell.angle_alpha   90.00
_cell.angle_beta   90.00
_cell.angle_gamma   90.00
#
_symmetry.space_group_name_H-M   'P 1'
#
loop_
_entity.id
_entity.type
_entity.pdbx_description
1 polymer ?
#
loop_
_entity_poly.entity_id
_entity_poly.type
_entity_poly.pdbx_seq_one_letter_code
_entity_poly.pdbx_strand_id
1 'polypeptide(L)'
;MLAAIVRASNRYAMRPALVIDDRTYTYQELFGLAGSICETLRNLKEDIIGITAENRMETYASILAVLLSGKTYVMLHPDYPAERNCRIARQSGIGLLLYSGENGDILPPDISAGRVCVSSHRQTSHSGVVTYDVNPDVPAYIIFTSGST
;
A
#
# COMPACT_ATOMS: atom_id res chain seq x y z
N MET A 1 17.21 0.82 -1.66
CA MET A 1 16.17 0.73 -2.74
C MET A 1 15.17 1.88 -2.66
N LEU A 2 14.44 2.06 -1.58
CA LEU A 2 13.39 3.10 -1.44
C LEU A 2 13.90 4.51 -1.71
N ALA A 3 15.05 4.90 -1.14
CA ALA A 3 15.68 6.21 -1.37
C ALA A 3 16.01 6.48 -2.86
N ALA A 4 16.31 5.44 -3.65
CA ALA A 4 16.56 5.60 -5.08
C ALA A 4 15.26 5.90 -5.85
N ILE A 5 14.16 5.25 -5.47
CA ILE A 5 12.83 5.48 -6.07
C ILE A 5 12.35 6.89 -5.75
N VAL A 6 12.51 7.35 -4.50
CA VAL A 6 12.18 8.74 -4.09
C VAL A 6 13.03 9.77 -4.85
N ARG A 7 14.32 9.54 -5.01
CA ARG A 7 15.16 10.44 -5.83
C ARG A 7 14.73 10.47 -7.28
N ALA A 8 14.36 9.31 -7.85
CA ALA A 8 13.87 9.22 -9.23
C ALA A 8 12.54 9.99 -9.40
N SER A 9 11.61 9.86 -8.45
CA SER A 9 10.33 10.57 -8.50
C SER A 9 10.51 12.09 -8.47
N ASN A 10 11.43 12.60 -7.65
CA ASN A 10 11.71 14.03 -7.59
C ASN A 10 12.39 14.55 -8.88
N ARG A 11 13.31 13.75 -9.45
CA ARG A 11 14.06 14.14 -10.65
C ARG A 11 13.24 14.02 -11.94
N TYR A 12 12.33 13.07 -11.99
CA TYR A 12 11.60 12.68 -13.19
C TYR A 12 10.07 12.72 -12.99
N ALA A 13 9.58 13.68 -12.23
CA ALA A 13 8.19 13.78 -11.78
C ALA A 13 7.15 13.57 -12.90
N MET A 14 7.39 14.15 -14.08
CA MET A 14 6.49 14.09 -15.24
C MET A 14 6.74 12.87 -16.15
N ARG A 15 7.72 12.01 -15.84
CA ARG A 15 7.94 10.82 -16.65
C ARG A 15 7.00 9.68 -16.23
N PRO A 16 6.72 8.73 -17.16
CA PRO A 16 5.97 7.54 -16.84
C PRO A 16 6.58 6.75 -15.68
N ALA A 17 5.76 6.39 -14.69
CA ALA A 17 6.10 5.53 -13.57
C ALA A 17 5.42 4.17 -13.67
N LEU A 18 4.16 4.14 -14.13
CA LEU A 18 3.35 2.93 -14.29
C LEU A 18 2.57 2.99 -15.60
N VAL A 19 2.33 1.84 -16.20
CA VAL A 19 1.35 1.65 -17.29
C VAL A 19 0.41 0.54 -16.85
N ILE A 20 -0.88 0.84 -16.76
CA ILE A 20 -1.93 -0.08 -16.35
C ILE A 20 -3.08 0.06 -17.35
N ASP A 21 -3.46 -1.01 -18.02
CA ASP A 21 -4.58 -1.05 -18.97
C ASP A 21 -4.57 0.15 -19.95
N ASP A 22 -3.48 0.34 -20.68
CA ASP A 22 -3.24 1.42 -21.64
C ASP A 22 -3.20 2.86 -21.04
N ARG A 23 -3.39 3.01 -19.75
CA ARG A 23 -3.23 4.27 -19.05
C ARG A 23 -1.83 4.42 -18.46
N THR A 24 -1.18 5.52 -18.79
CA THR A 24 0.13 5.89 -18.25
C THR A 24 -0.05 6.83 -17.07
N TYR A 25 0.62 6.51 -15.95
CA TYR A 25 0.68 7.34 -14.76
C TYR A 25 2.11 7.84 -14.57
N THR A 26 2.27 9.10 -14.23
CA THR A 26 3.55 9.74 -13.94
C THR A 26 4.02 9.45 -12.52
N TYR A 27 5.33 9.69 -12.26
CA TYR A 27 5.84 9.66 -10.90
C TYR A 27 5.12 10.65 -9.98
N GLN A 28 4.76 11.83 -10.48
CA GLN A 28 4.04 12.84 -9.72
C GLN A 28 2.66 12.34 -9.27
N GLU A 29 1.90 11.70 -10.15
CA GLU A 29 0.59 11.14 -9.81
C GLU A 29 0.71 10.01 -8.78
N LEU A 30 1.62 9.06 -9.02
CA LEU A 30 1.85 7.93 -8.14
C LEU A 30 2.31 8.36 -6.74
N PHE A 31 3.30 9.25 -6.66
CA PHE A 31 3.84 9.73 -5.39
C PHE A 31 2.93 10.75 -4.70
N GLY A 32 2.11 11.49 -5.45
CA GLY A 32 1.07 12.35 -4.89
C GLY A 32 0.03 11.54 -4.11
N LEU A 33 -0.45 10.43 -4.68
CA LEU A 33 -1.36 9.53 -3.98
C LEU A 33 -0.67 8.80 -2.83
N ALA A 34 0.54 8.27 -3.05
CA ALA A 34 1.30 7.60 -2.00
C ALA A 34 1.58 8.51 -0.81
N GLY A 35 1.89 9.78 -1.04
CA GLY A 35 2.09 10.79 0.01
C GLY A 35 0.85 11.01 0.86
N SER A 36 -0.31 11.17 0.22
CA SER A 36 -1.59 11.35 0.93
C SER A 36 -1.94 10.14 1.81
N ILE A 37 -1.72 8.92 1.32
CA ILE A 37 -1.92 7.70 2.10
C ILE A 37 -0.90 7.63 3.25
N CYS A 38 0.36 7.97 2.99
CA CYS A 38 1.43 7.96 3.99
C CYS A 38 1.13 8.89 5.17
N GLU A 39 0.58 10.10 4.92
CA GLU A 39 0.14 11.01 5.98
C GLU A 39 -0.92 10.38 6.89
N THR A 40 -1.86 9.65 6.31
CA THR A 40 -2.86 8.90 7.08
C THR A 40 -2.19 7.81 7.93
N LEU A 41 -1.28 7.02 7.34
CA LEU A 41 -0.62 5.90 8.01
C LEU A 41 0.29 6.33 9.17
N ARG A 42 0.92 7.49 9.08
CA ARG A 42 1.82 8.00 10.14
C ARG A 42 1.13 8.22 11.47
N ASN A 43 -0.15 8.56 11.44
CA ASN A 43 -0.93 8.83 12.64
C ASN A 43 -1.55 7.56 13.26
N LEU A 44 -1.33 6.41 12.63
CA LEU A 44 -1.87 5.13 13.04
C LEU A 44 -0.80 4.27 13.73
N LYS A 45 -1.23 3.48 14.72
CA LYS A 45 -0.33 2.63 15.53
C LYS A 45 -0.06 1.27 14.87
N GLU A 46 -0.87 0.89 13.90
CA GLU A 46 -0.81 -0.38 13.21
C GLU A 46 0.47 -0.49 12.39
N ASP A 47 1.28 -1.51 12.64
CA ASP A 47 2.55 -1.74 11.93
C ASP A 47 2.39 -2.64 10.72
N ILE A 48 1.37 -3.51 10.71
CA ILE A 48 1.12 -4.47 9.63
C ILE A 48 -0.15 -4.07 8.89
N ILE A 49 0.02 -3.74 7.62
CA ILE A 49 -1.01 -3.15 6.76
C ILE A 49 -1.38 -4.15 5.65
N GLY A 50 -2.63 -4.57 5.61
CA GLY A 50 -3.20 -5.30 4.49
C GLY A 50 -3.42 -4.38 3.30
N ILE A 51 -3.15 -4.86 2.08
CA ILE A 51 -3.44 -4.15 0.84
C ILE A 51 -4.21 -5.09 -0.09
N THR A 52 -5.33 -4.64 -0.65
CA THR A 52 -6.03 -5.40 -1.69
C THR A 52 -5.19 -5.41 -2.98
N ALA A 53 -4.93 -6.63 -3.48
CA ALA A 53 -4.09 -6.85 -4.65
C ALA A 53 -4.91 -6.70 -5.94
N GLU A 54 -4.94 -5.51 -6.49
CA GLU A 54 -5.59 -5.19 -7.75
C GLU A 54 -4.59 -4.55 -8.71
N ASN A 55 -4.80 -4.69 -10.02
CA ASN A 55 -3.95 -4.01 -11.00
C ASN A 55 -4.41 -2.55 -11.18
N ARG A 56 -4.23 -1.74 -10.15
CA ARG A 56 -4.64 -0.33 -10.08
C ARG A 56 -3.54 0.55 -9.49
N MET A 57 -3.53 1.81 -9.86
CA MET A 57 -2.57 2.79 -9.31
C MET A 57 -2.63 2.86 -7.79
N GLU A 58 -3.83 2.73 -7.20
CA GLU A 58 -4.07 2.74 -5.76
C GLU A 58 -3.30 1.63 -5.03
N THR A 59 -3.20 0.45 -5.61
CA THR A 59 -2.42 -0.67 -5.05
C THR A 59 -0.93 -0.33 -4.98
N TYR A 60 -0.36 0.18 -6.07
CA TYR A 60 1.05 0.55 -6.13
C TYR A 60 1.37 1.75 -5.23
N ALA A 61 0.47 2.74 -5.18
CA ALA A 61 0.58 3.87 -4.27
C ALA A 61 0.52 3.43 -2.80
N SER A 62 -0.36 2.47 -2.46
CA SER A 62 -0.47 1.91 -1.11
C SER A 62 0.82 1.18 -0.70
N ILE A 63 1.40 0.36 -1.58
CA ILE A 63 2.69 -0.30 -1.32
C ILE A 63 3.77 0.73 -1.00
N LEU A 64 3.90 1.75 -1.85
CA LEU A 64 4.87 2.84 -1.61
C LEU A 64 4.59 3.56 -0.29
N ALA A 65 3.34 3.90 -0.01
CA ALA A 65 2.94 4.62 1.22
C ALA A 65 3.29 3.83 2.48
N VAL A 66 3.02 2.52 2.49
CA VAL A 66 3.36 1.64 3.63
C VAL A 66 4.86 1.60 3.84
N LEU A 67 5.64 1.36 2.78
CA LEU A 67 7.10 1.36 2.85
C LEU A 67 7.68 2.70 3.30
N LEU A 68 7.13 3.80 2.79
CA LEU A 68 7.53 5.16 3.14
C LEU A 68 7.13 5.54 4.58
N SER A 69 6.16 4.85 5.17
CA SER A 69 5.76 5.01 6.58
C SER A 69 6.59 4.14 7.53
N GLY A 70 7.54 3.34 7.02
CA GLY A 70 8.33 2.40 7.84
C GLY A 70 7.51 1.23 8.37
N LYS A 71 6.43 0.86 7.68
CA LYS A 71 5.51 -0.22 8.05
C LYS A 71 5.64 -1.42 7.11
N THR A 72 5.06 -2.54 7.50
CA THR A 72 5.06 -3.81 6.77
C THR A 72 3.76 -4.00 6.02
N TYR A 73 3.80 -4.40 4.73
CA TYR A 73 2.57 -4.73 4.02
C TYR A 73 2.36 -6.23 3.81
N VAL A 74 1.09 -6.59 3.67
CA VAL A 74 0.61 -7.95 3.33
C VAL A 74 -0.41 -7.83 2.21
N MET A 75 -0.24 -8.61 1.13
CA MET A 75 -1.19 -8.60 0.02
C MET A 75 -2.33 -9.56 0.26
N LEU A 76 -3.56 -9.07 0.05
CA LEU A 76 -4.80 -9.85 0.05
C LEU A 76 -5.41 -9.79 -1.34
N HIS A 77 -5.64 -10.94 -1.96
CA HIS A 77 -6.14 -10.98 -3.33
C HIS A 77 -7.66 -11.18 -3.36
N PRO A 78 -8.43 -10.34 -4.08
CA PRO A 78 -9.89 -10.48 -4.14
C PRO A 78 -10.34 -11.83 -4.67
N ASP A 79 -9.59 -12.43 -5.62
CA ASP A 79 -9.91 -13.72 -6.23
C ASP A 79 -9.52 -14.93 -5.35
N TYR A 80 -8.88 -14.71 -4.21
CA TYR A 80 -8.59 -15.82 -3.31
C TYR A 80 -9.86 -16.21 -2.52
N PRO A 81 -10.02 -17.50 -2.21
CA PRO A 81 -11.07 -17.94 -1.29
C PRO A 81 -11.01 -17.11 0.01
N ALA A 82 -12.17 -16.72 0.53
CA ALA A 82 -12.27 -15.91 1.75
C ALA A 82 -11.49 -16.50 2.92
N GLU A 83 -11.52 -17.83 3.08
CA GLU A 83 -10.76 -18.55 4.11
C GLU A 83 -9.25 -18.32 4.01
N ARG A 84 -8.71 -18.22 2.78
CA ARG A 84 -7.29 -17.96 2.57
C ARG A 84 -6.91 -16.55 3.00
N ASN A 85 -7.69 -15.55 2.62
CA ASN A 85 -7.47 -14.16 3.03
C ASN A 85 -7.62 -14.02 4.56
N CYS A 86 -8.60 -14.70 5.17
CA CYS A 86 -8.75 -14.75 6.63
C CYS A 86 -7.53 -15.34 7.34
N ARG A 87 -7.00 -16.46 6.82
CA ARG A 87 -5.80 -17.10 7.37
C ARG A 87 -4.60 -16.19 7.27
N ILE A 88 -4.37 -15.58 6.10
CA ILE A 88 -3.29 -14.62 5.89
C ILE A 88 -3.42 -13.47 6.89
N ALA A 89 -4.60 -12.88 7.01
CA ALA A 89 -4.84 -11.75 7.89
C ALA A 89 -4.58 -12.08 9.37
N ARG A 90 -5.07 -13.24 9.84
CA ARG A 90 -4.87 -13.67 11.23
C ARG A 90 -3.41 -14.00 11.53
N GLN A 91 -2.74 -14.72 10.64
CA GLN A 91 -1.35 -15.13 10.86
C GLN A 91 -0.37 -13.96 10.77
N SER A 92 -0.64 -12.98 9.92
CA SER A 92 0.20 -11.78 9.82
C SER A 92 -0.11 -10.72 10.87
N GLY A 93 -1.31 -10.75 11.47
CA GLY A 93 -1.72 -9.75 12.45
C GLY A 93 -2.04 -8.39 11.82
N ILE A 94 -2.71 -8.39 10.65
CA ILE A 94 -3.14 -7.15 9.99
C ILE A 94 -3.98 -6.30 10.94
N GLY A 95 -3.55 -5.05 11.18
CA GLY A 95 -4.29 -4.08 11.99
C GLY A 95 -5.09 -3.07 11.17
N LEU A 96 -4.73 -2.87 9.89
CA LEU A 96 -5.40 -1.96 8.97
C LEU A 96 -5.45 -2.58 7.58
N LEU A 97 -6.56 -2.39 6.86
CA LEU A 97 -6.73 -2.73 5.45
C LEU A 97 -6.81 -1.45 4.60
N LEU A 98 -5.94 -1.33 3.61
CA LEU A 98 -6.05 -0.38 2.51
C LEU A 98 -6.73 -1.08 1.34
N TYR A 99 -7.82 -0.51 0.83
CA TYR A 99 -8.57 -1.09 -0.28
C TYR A 99 -8.98 -0.04 -1.30
N SER A 100 -9.25 -0.46 -2.52
CA SER A 100 -9.79 0.35 -3.60
C SER A 100 -11.15 -0.20 -4.06
N GLY A 101 -12.00 0.69 -4.61
CA GLY A 101 -13.32 0.29 -5.11
C GLY A 101 -14.20 -0.36 -4.05
N GLU A 102 -14.78 -1.51 -4.36
CA GLU A 102 -15.75 -2.24 -3.53
C GLU A 102 -15.14 -3.34 -2.64
N ASN A 103 -13.80 -3.51 -2.67
CA ASN A 103 -13.11 -4.62 -2.01
C ASN A 103 -12.83 -4.40 -0.51
N GLY A 104 -13.56 -3.50 0.15
CA GLY A 104 -13.44 -3.27 1.59
C GLY A 104 -13.85 -4.47 2.45
N ASP A 105 -14.69 -5.36 1.93
CA ASP A 105 -15.23 -6.53 2.63
C ASP A 105 -14.44 -7.82 2.39
N ILE A 106 -13.23 -7.73 1.84
CA ILE A 106 -12.33 -8.87 1.62
C ILE A 106 -11.97 -9.60 2.94
N LEU A 107 -12.05 -8.91 4.06
CA LEU A 107 -11.86 -9.43 5.41
C LEU A 107 -13.23 -9.57 6.11
N PRO A 108 -13.50 -10.71 6.75
CA PRO A 108 -14.73 -10.91 7.50
C PRO A 108 -14.80 -10.00 8.74
N PRO A 109 -16.02 -9.76 9.28
CA PRO A 109 -16.24 -8.84 10.39
C PRO A 109 -15.54 -9.23 11.70
N ASP A 110 -15.19 -10.50 11.89
CA ASP A 110 -14.48 -11.00 13.07
C ASP A 110 -12.99 -10.66 13.09
N ILE A 111 -12.44 -10.20 11.96
CA ILE A 111 -11.08 -9.64 11.92
C ILE A 111 -11.17 -8.15 12.26
N SER A 112 -10.74 -7.82 13.46
CA SER A 112 -10.71 -6.43 13.96
C SER A 112 -9.58 -5.63 13.33
N ALA A 113 -9.73 -5.31 12.04
CA ALA A 113 -8.82 -4.43 11.32
C ALA A 113 -9.56 -3.15 10.89
N GLY A 114 -8.90 -2.02 11.05
CA GLY A 114 -9.38 -0.76 10.46
C GLY A 114 -9.46 -0.88 8.94
N ARG A 115 -10.30 -0.07 8.30
CA ARG A 115 -10.45 -0.05 6.83
C ARG A 115 -10.33 1.37 6.30
N VAL A 116 -9.46 1.56 5.31
CA VAL A 116 -9.27 2.85 4.65
C VAL A 116 -9.45 2.68 3.14
N CYS A 117 -10.42 3.38 2.58
CA CYS A 117 -10.65 3.42 1.14
C CYS A 117 -9.64 4.37 0.49
N VAL A 118 -8.74 3.84 -0.31
CA VAL A 118 -7.69 4.62 -0.98
C VAL A 118 -8.25 5.46 -2.12
N SER A 119 -9.30 5.01 -2.79
CA SER A 119 -9.93 5.76 -3.91
C SER A 119 -10.53 7.11 -3.47
N SER A 120 -10.76 7.31 -2.18
CA SER A 120 -11.23 8.59 -1.64
C SER A 120 -10.10 9.59 -1.38
N HIS A 121 -8.84 9.16 -1.44
CA HIS A 121 -7.70 10.04 -1.24
C HIS A 121 -7.48 10.91 -2.47
N ARG A 122 -7.40 12.21 -2.25
CA ARG A 122 -7.05 13.16 -3.32
C ARG A 122 -5.55 13.11 -3.56
N GLN A 123 -5.18 13.16 -4.83
CA GLN A 123 -3.79 13.43 -5.19
C GLN A 123 -3.43 14.82 -4.69
N THR A 124 -2.57 14.90 -3.69
CA THR A 124 -2.01 16.16 -3.28
C THR A 124 -0.84 16.48 -4.21
N SER A 125 -0.74 17.74 -4.64
CA SER A 125 0.43 18.21 -5.38
C SER A 125 1.63 18.24 -4.42
N HIS A 126 2.22 17.09 -4.16
CA HIS A 126 3.44 17.02 -3.35
C HIS A 126 4.60 17.57 -4.17
N SER A 127 4.91 18.84 -3.95
CA SER A 127 6.13 19.49 -4.44
C SER A 127 7.28 19.40 -3.42
N GLY A 128 7.14 18.58 -2.39
CA GLY A 128 8.11 18.43 -1.32
C GLY A 128 8.96 17.16 -1.43
N VAL A 129 10.26 17.30 -1.17
CA VAL A 129 11.16 16.14 -0.95
C VAL A 129 10.64 15.38 0.27
N VAL A 130 10.01 14.26 0.03
CA VAL A 130 9.58 13.39 1.12
C VAL A 130 10.81 12.64 1.61
N THR A 131 11.45 13.14 2.66
CA THR A 131 12.51 12.40 3.36
C THR A 131 11.87 11.47 4.36
N TYR A 132 12.21 10.20 4.28
CA TYR A 132 11.74 9.16 5.19
C TYR A 132 12.94 8.54 5.88
N ASP A 133 12.90 8.56 7.20
CA ASP A 133 13.80 7.76 8.04
C ASP A 133 13.13 6.41 8.26
N VAL A 134 13.43 5.47 7.36
CA VAL A 134 12.90 4.11 7.44
C VAL A 134 13.92 3.24 8.14
N ASN A 135 13.55 2.68 9.28
CA ASN A 135 14.37 1.69 9.98
C ASN A 135 14.60 0.46 9.08
N PRO A 136 15.85 0.14 8.71
CA PRO A 136 16.15 -0.98 7.82
C PRO A 136 15.83 -2.36 8.42
N ASP A 137 15.64 -2.45 9.74
CA ASP A 137 15.33 -3.69 10.46
C ASP A 137 13.83 -4.03 10.44
N VAL A 138 12.97 -3.11 9.99
CA VAL A 138 11.53 -3.37 9.82
C VAL A 138 11.30 -4.18 8.54
N PRO A 139 10.60 -5.34 8.60
CA PRO A 139 10.24 -6.10 7.41
C PRO A 139 9.44 -5.24 6.42
N ALA A 140 9.82 -5.27 5.15
CA ALA A 140 9.09 -4.53 4.12
C ALA A 140 7.72 -5.16 3.81
N TYR A 141 7.66 -6.50 3.80
CA TYR A 141 6.45 -7.26 3.46
C TYR A 141 6.46 -8.66 4.06
N ILE A 142 5.25 -9.27 4.13
CA ILE A 142 5.06 -10.68 4.49
C ILE A 142 4.42 -11.40 3.30
N ILE A 143 5.01 -12.50 2.87
CA ILE A 143 4.49 -13.36 1.80
C ILE A 143 4.19 -14.75 2.37
N PHE A 144 3.01 -15.26 2.01
CA PHE A 144 2.60 -16.63 2.30
C PHE A 144 2.79 -17.49 1.05
N THR A 145 3.64 -18.48 1.15
CA THR A 145 3.85 -19.47 0.08
C THR A 145 2.91 -20.66 0.25
N SER A 146 2.68 -21.43 -0.83
CA SER A 146 1.79 -22.61 -0.80
C SER A 146 2.23 -23.73 0.16
N GLY A 147 3.46 -23.67 0.69
CA GLY A 147 3.97 -24.61 1.69
C GLY A 147 3.92 -24.12 3.13
N SER A 148 3.38 -22.94 3.38
CA SER A 148 3.28 -22.31 4.71
C SER A 148 1.94 -22.58 5.42
N THR A 149 1.19 -23.55 4.93
CA THR A 149 -0.14 -23.94 5.47
C THR A 149 -0.09 -25.31 6.09
#